data_394a4896f9555336521baecb2eaac0a3
#
_entry.id   394a4896f9555336521baecb2eaac0a3
#
_cell.length_a   1.000
_cell.length_b   1.000
_cell.length_c   1.000
_cell.angle_alpha   90.00
_cell.angle_beta   90.00
_cell.angle_gamma   90.00
#
_symmetry.space_group_name_H-M   'P 1'
#
loop_
_entity.id
_entity.type
_entity.pdbx_description
1 polymer ?
#
loop_
_entity_poly.entity_id
_entity_poly.type
_entity_poly.pdbx_seq_one_letter_code
_entity_poly.pdbx_strand_id
1 'polypeptide(L)'
;MKSLAQALMRDIGAQVDQDELRSFARSLGEFHWLSLILVVLYAMAPGAQIANPLVIKWAVAAYAGFIVIFRLGLARGRDTRLRIATEVIAMIAFVTVVTLAAGSPYSPLSMLYLVPIVVSGVTLGRWVTLLNTALIAACLLLVGTVSGVETLTSFEHAASFLTRLAPLILVAFVTSILAHDLRLAKSRIRTLSETDELTGLLNMRAFSRIHRREHEKAARHGRTYAILLIDIDNLKQINDANGHEAGNRAIIVVANVIARLIRVTDAAARYGGDEFIVLLSEIDPEAATIIGQRIRNSVQKTTLDVEGRMVRTRVSVGVATYPADSPD
;
A
#
# COMPACT_ATOMS: atom_id res chain seq x y z
N MET A 1 15.17 -9.61 -22.49
CA MET A 1 13.72 -9.45 -22.26
C MET A 1 13.23 -10.01 -20.92
N LYS A 2 13.52 -11.28 -20.52
CA LYS A 2 13.05 -11.82 -19.21
C LYS A 2 13.52 -11.03 -17.98
N SER A 3 14.71 -10.43 -17.99
CA SER A 3 15.23 -9.65 -16.84
C SER A 3 14.55 -8.28 -16.68
N LEU A 4 14.19 -7.65 -17.80
CA LEU A 4 13.49 -6.35 -17.80
C LEU A 4 12.04 -6.49 -17.27
N ALA A 5 11.35 -7.55 -17.72
CA ALA A 5 9.99 -7.85 -17.24
C ALA A 5 9.96 -8.19 -15.75
N GLN A 6 10.98 -8.89 -15.23
CA GLN A 6 11.10 -9.16 -13.79
C GLN A 6 11.47 -7.92 -12.96
N ALA A 7 12.27 -7.01 -13.50
CA ALA A 7 12.59 -5.74 -12.86
C ALA A 7 11.35 -4.81 -12.81
N LEU A 8 10.59 -4.73 -13.92
CA LEU A 8 9.34 -3.97 -13.99
C LEU A 8 8.26 -4.52 -13.04
N MET A 9 8.10 -5.85 -12.98
CA MET A 9 7.14 -6.48 -12.05
C MET A 9 7.50 -6.22 -10.58
N ARG A 10 8.80 -6.09 -10.27
CA ARG A 10 9.28 -5.71 -8.95
C ARG A 10 8.95 -4.25 -8.61
N ASP A 11 9.08 -3.33 -9.56
CA ASP A 11 8.80 -1.90 -9.36
C ASP A 11 7.30 -1.63 -9.21
N ILE A 12 6.45 -2.27 -10.02
CA ILE A 12 4.99 -2.17 -9.90
C ILE A 12 4.52 -2.75 -8.55
N GLY A 13 5.07 -3.89 -8.12
CA GLY A 13 4.78 -4.47 -6.81
C GLY A 13 5.22 -3.57 -5.64
N ALA A 14 6.31 -2.82 -5.81
CA ALA A 14 6.83 -1.89 -4.81
C ALA A 14 5.98 -0.61 -4.69
N GLN A 15 5.43 -0.08 -5.79
CA GLN A 15 4.54 1.10 -5.78
C GLN A 15 3.18 0.80 -5.14
N VAL A 16 2.57 -0.34 -5.46
CA VAL A 16 1.30 -0.78 -4.85
C VAL A 16 1.44 -0.99 -3.34
N ASP A 17 2.58 -1.54 -2.90
CA ASP A 17 2.88 -1.72 -1.47
C ASP A 17 3.05 -0.36 -0.74
N GLN A 18 3.53 0.67 -1.43
CA GLN A 18 3.70 2.02 -0.86
C GLN A 18 2.39 2.77 -0.62
N ASP A 19 1.42 2.69 -1.53
CA ASP A 19 0.13 3.38 -1.37
C ASP A 19 -0.72 2.72 -0.26
N GLU A 20 -0.64 1.41 -0.12
CA GLU A 20 -1.22 0.70 1.02
C GLU A 20 -0.56 1.13 2.34
N LEU A 21 0.75 1.20 2.39
CA LEU A 21 1.50 1.64 3.57
C LEU A 21 1.16 3.07 3.97
N ARG A 22 0.96 3.99 3.01
CA ARG A 22 0.53 5.38 3.29
C ARG A 22 -0.88 5.46 3.86
N SER A 23 -1.80 4.64 3.34
CA SER A 23 -3.16 4.56 3.88
C SER A 23 -3.14 4.07 5.32
N PHE A 24 -2.39 2.99 5.60
CA PHE A 24 -2.23 2.46 6.95
C PHE A 24 -1.52 3.42 7.90
N ALA A 25 -0.48 4.14 7.44
CA ALA A 25 0.22 5.12 8.27
C ALA A 25 -0.69 6.28 8.73
N ARG A 26 -1.69 6.66 7.93
CA ARG A 26 -2.72 7.63 8.35
C ARG A 26 -3.60 7.08 9.46
N SER A 27 -4.16 5.89 9.27
CA SER A 27 -5.02 5.25 10.28
C SER A 27 -4.27 4.91 11.56
N LEU A 28 -2.97 4.57 11.46
CA LEU A 28 -2.14 4.28 12.62
C LEU A 28 -2.09 5.45 13.61
N GLY A 29 -2.06 6.67 13.08
CA GLY A 29 -2.10 7.85 13.95
C GLY A 29 -3.40 8.01 14.74
N GLU A 30 -4.52 7.57 14.20
CA GLU A 30 -5.80 7.58 14.94
C GLU A 30 -5.74 6.61 16.13
N PHE A 31 -5.12 5.44 15.95
CA PHE A 31 -4.92 4.48 17.03
C PHE A 31 -4.00 4.99 18.14
N HIS A 32 -2.96 5.76 17.81
CA HIS A 32 -2.10 6.41 18.82
C HIS A 32 -2.90 7.40 19.67
N TRP A 33 -3.67 8.29 19.02
CA TRP A 33 -4.52 9.26 19.73
C TRP A 33 -5.59 8.57 20.54
N LEU A 34 -6.24 7.54 20.01
CA LEU A 34 -7.24 6.76 20.73
C LEU A 34 -6.65 6.14 21.99
N SER A 35 -5.47 5.51 21.90
CA SER A 35 -4.79 4.91 23.05
C SER A 35 -4.48 5.96 24.13
N LEU A 36 -4.03 7.15 23.71
CA LEU A 36 -3.74 8.24 24.62
C LEU A 36 -5.02 8.75 25.33
N ILE A 37 -6.10 8.97 24.56
CA ILE A 37 -7.41 9.42 25.08
C ILE A 37 -7.93 8.40 26.09
N LEU A 38 -7.86 7.10 25.79
CA LEU A 38 -8.33 6.04 26.71
C LEU A 38 -7.55 6.03 28.02
N VAL A 39 -6.23 6.24 27.98
CA VAL A 39 -5.42 6.35 29.21
C VAL A 39 -5.81 7.57 30.02
N VAL A 40 -6.04 8.72 29.39
CA VAL A 40 -6.48 9.95 30.09
C VAL A 40 -7.86 9.76 30.69
N LEU A 41 -8.81 9.19 29.96
CA LEU A 41 -10.17 8.91 30.45
C LEU A 41 -10.13 7.94 31.64
N TYR A 42 -9.32 6.89 31.57
CA TYR A 42 -9.12 5.98 32.69
C TYR A 42 -8.55 6.72 33.91
N ALA A 43 -7.53 7.57 33.72
CA ALA A 43 -6.92 8.32 34.79
C ALA A 43 -7.86 9.35 35.46
N MET A 44 -8.89 9.80 34.75
CA MET A 44 -9.94 10.70 35.26
C MET A 44 -11.14 9.96 35.85
N ALA A 45 -11.23 8.64 35.67
CA ALA A 45 -12.38 7.86 36.11
C ALA A 45 -12.45 7.81 37.63
N PRO A 46 -13.64 8.00 38.27
CA PRO A 46 -13.82 7.83 39.68
C PRO A 46 -13.48 6.39 40.10
N GLY A 47 -12.58 6.20 41.06
CA GLY A 47 -12.15 4.88 41.52
C GLY A 47 -11.04 4.22 40.70
N ALA A 48 -10.40 4.94 39.79
CA ALA A 48 -9.23 4.44 39.06
C ALA A 48 -8.09 4.09 40.08
N GLN A 49 -7.68 2.85 40.06
CA GLN A 49 -6.54 2.40 40.88
C GLN A 49 -5.24 2.73 40.15
N ILE A 50 -4.55 3.76 40.61
CA ILE A 50 -3.29 4.23 40.05
C ILE A 50 -2.27 4.37 41.15
N ALA A 51 -1.23 3.53 41.13
CA ALA A 51 -0.16 3.58 42.12
C ALA A 51 0.71 4.85 41.96
N ASN A 52 0.99 5.27 40.70
CA ASN A 52 1.88 6.37 40.41
C ASN A 52 1.27 7.34 39.38
N PRO A 53 0.37 8.27 39.79
CA PRO A 53 -0.32 9.18 38.84
C PRO A 53 0.63 10.15 38.15
N LEU A 54 1.77 10.49 38.79
CA LEU A 54 2.77 11.37 38.16
C LEU A 54 3.45 10.69 36.98
N VAL A 55 3.73 9.39 37.05
CA VAL A 55 4.33 8.63 35.96
C VAL A 55 3.36 8.57 34.76
N ILE A 56 2.06 8.39 35.01
CA ILE A 56 1.05 8.41 33.93
C ILE A 56 1.04 9.76 33.23
N LYS A 57 1.07 10.87 33.97
CA LYS A 57 1.10 12.24 33.39
C LYS A 57 2.32 12.42 32.49
N TRP A 58 3.50 12.02 32.94
CA TRP A 58 4.71 12.11 32.14
C TRP A 58 4.73 11.16 30.95
N ALA A 59 4.20 9.94 31.09
CA ALA A 59 4.06 8.97 30.01
C ALA A 59 3.15 9.50 28.90
N VAL A 60 1.99 10.08 29.29
CA VAL A 60 1.04 10.71 28.35
C VAL A 60 1.69 11.89 27.62
N ALA A 61 2.39 12.78 28.37
CA ALA A 61 3.06 13.94 27.76
C ALA A 61 4.18 13.51 26.79
N ALA A 62 5.03 12.57 27.21
CA ALA A 62 6.11 12.03 26.38
C ALA A 62 5.59 11.33 25.12
N TYR A 63 4.52 10.53 25.26
CA TYR A 63 3.92 9.82 24.14
C TYR A 63 3.20 10.78 23.16
N ALA A 64 2.51 11.80 23.67
CA ALA A 64 1.94 12.87 22.84
C ALA A 64 3.06 13.61 22.07
N GLY A 65 4.17 13.95 22.73
CA GLY A 65 5.35 14.51 22.11
C GLY A 65 5.93 13.61 21.01
N PHE A 66 6.04 12.31 21.28
CA PHE A 66 6.46 11.32 20.28
C PHE A 66 5.55 11.34 19.04
N ILE A 67 4.22 11.29 19.23
CA ILE A 67 3.26 11.32 18.13
C ILE A 67 3.45 12.58 17.27
N VAL A 68 3.55 13.74 17.91
CA VAL A 68 3.71 15.04 17.21
C VAL A 68 5.03 15.10 16.45
N ILE A 69 6.16 14.79 17.12
CA ILE A 69 7.51 14.85 16.51
C ILE A 69 7.60 13.83 15.37
N PHE A 70 7.12 12.62 15.57
CA PHE A 70 7.20 11.55 14.58
C PHE A 70 6.34 11.86 13.33
N ARG A 71 5.19 12.51 13.50
CA ARG A 71 4.34 12.94 12.40
C ARG A 71 4.85 14.18 11.67
N LEU A 72 5.30 15.21 12.40
CA LEU A 72 5.79 16.46 11.79
C LEU A 72 7.20 16.31 11.23
N GLY A 73 8.08 15.58 11.94
CA GLY A 73 9.49 15.44 11.59
C GLY A 73 9.75 14.44 10.47
N LEU A 74 9.07 13.31 10.47
CA LEU A 74 9.23 12.23 9.49
C LEU A 74 8.19 12.23 8.37
N ALA A 75 7.22 13.17 8.37
CA ALA A 75 6.21 13.30 7.31
C ALA A 75 6.82 13.54 5.91
N ARG A 76 8.10 13.92 5.83
CA ARG A 76 8.86 14.10 4.58
C ARG A 76 9.58 12.84 4.08
N GLY A 77 9.57 11.72 4.83
CA GLY A 77 10.21 10.46 4.45
C GLY A 77 9.24 9.47 3.82
N ARG A 78 9.78 8.48 3.07
CA ARG A 78 9.00 7.34 2.57
C ARG A 78 8.42 6.54 3.73
N ASP A 79 7.12 6.29 3.73
CA ASP A 79 6.48 5.38 4.68
C ASP A 79 6.99 3.97 4.43
N THR A 80 7.81 3.46 5.35
CA THR A 80 8.44 2.15 5.27
C THR A 80 7.85 1.21 6.31
N ARG A 81 7.94 -0.10 6.07
CA ARG A 81 7.57 -1.12 7.06
C ARG A 81 8.31 -0.94 8.38
N LEU A 82 9.56 -0.48 8.33
CA LEU A 82 10.36 -0.18 9.51
C LEU A 82 9.75 0.94 10.35
N ARG A 83 9.22 1.98 9.70
CA ARG A 83 8.52 3.08 10.40
C ARG A 83 7.29 2.57 11.15
N ILE A 84 6.45 1.76 10.48
CA ILE A 84 5.28 1.15 11.14
C ILE A 84 5.70 0.26 12.32
N ALA A 85 6.78 -0.53 12.16
CA ALA A 85 7.30 -1.36 13.23
C ALA A 85 7.77 -0.52 14.44
N THR A 86 8.45 0.61 14.21
CA THR A 86 8.86 1.52 15.30
C THR A 86 7.67 2.14 16.01
N GLU A 87 6.61 2.51 15.29
CA GLU A 87 5.38 3.03 15.89
C GLU A 87 4.67 1.97 16.74
N VAL A 88 4.60 0.71 16.27
CA VAL A 88 4.05 -0.40 17.06
C VAL A 88 4.84 -0.67 18.34
N ILE A 89 6.18 -0.65 18.28
CA ILE A 89 7.04 -0.82 19.45
C ILE A 89 6.86 0.33 20.44
N ALA A 90 6.77 1.58 19.96
CA ALA A 90 6.51 2.73 20.81
C ALA A 90 5.15 2.62 21.51
N MET A 91 4.12 2.09 20.85
CA MET A 91 2.82 1.82 21.44
C MET A 91 2.89 0.74 22.51
N ILE A 92 3.61 -0.36 22.29
CA ILE A 92 3.84 -1.41 23.28
C ILE A 92 4.56 -0.82 24.53
N ALA A 93 5.61 -0.03 24.31
CA ALA A 93 6.36 0.61 25.38
C ALA A 93 5.46 1.56 26.20
N PHE A 94 4.65 2.39 25.54
CA PHE A 94 3.71 3.29 26.19
C PHE A 94 2.71 2.53 27.07
N VAL A 95 2.06 1.48 26.51
CA VAL A 95 1.11 0.64 27.28
C VAL A 95 1.80 -0.03 28.46
N THR A 96 3.04 -0.48 28.29
CA THR A 96 3.82 -1.09 29.38
C THR A 96 4.04 -0.10 30.52
N VAL A 97 4.49 1.13 30.21
CA VAL A 97 4.75 2.17 31.22
C VAL A 97 3.48 2.56 31.97
N VAL A 98 2.35 2.75 31.26
CA VAL A 98 1.09 3.13 31.94
C VAL A 98 0.52 1.99 32.77
N THR A 99 0.71 0.73 32.35
CA THR A 99 0.28 -0.45 33.13
C THR A 99 1.14 -0.63 34.39
N LEU A 100 2.45 -0.40 34.26
CA LEU A 100 3.35 -0.36 35.43
C LEU A 100 2.96 0.77 36.40
N ALA A 101 2.66 1.94 35.92
CA ALA A 101 2.25 3.09 36.72
C ALA A 101 0.89 2.87 37.39
N ALA A 102 0.01 2.04 36.85
CA ALA A 102 -1.22 1.59 37.50
C ALA A 102 -0.94 0.65 38.68
N GLY A 103 0.24 0.04 38.76
CA GLY A 103 0.67 -0.80 39.88
C GLY A 103 0.12 -2.22 39.86
N SER A 104 -0.56 -2.62 38.78
CA SER A 104 -1.10 -3.98 38.69
C SER A 104 -1.18 -4.44 37.25
N PRO A 105 -0.74 -5.68 36.93
CA PRO A 105 -0.96 -6.28 35.61
C PRO A 105 -2.45 -6.54 35.36
N TYR A 106 -3.29 -6.40 36.36
CA TYR A 106 -4.75 -6.56 36.35
C TYR A 106 -5.48 -5.26 35.98
N SER A 107 -4.76 -4.15 35.79
CA SER A 107 -5.34 -2.89 35.39
C SER A 107 -6.06 -3.02 34.01
N PRO A 108 -7.24 -2.40 33.84
CA PRO A 108 -7.91 -2.30 32.52
C PRO A 108 -7.02 -1.73 31.42
N LEU A 109 -5.97 -0.96 31.76
CA LEU A 109 -4.99 -0.42 30.80
C LEU A 109 -4.23 -1.52 30.05
N SER A 110 -4.11 -2.73 30.63
CA SER A 110 -3.49 -3.87 29.94
C SER A 110 -4.27 -4.30 28.70
N MET A 111 -5.57 -4.01 28.60
CA MET A 111 -6.36 -4.28 27.39
C MET A 111 -5.89 -3.44 26.17
N LEU A 112 -5.20 -2.31 26.40
CA LEU A 112 -4.64 -1.51 25.31
C LEU A 112 -3.56 -2.26 24.51
N TYR A 113 -3.00 -3.35 25.00
CA TYR A 113 -2.12 -4.20 24.20
C TYR A 113 -2.80 -4.86 23.00
N LEU A 114 -4.13 -4.91 22.97
CA LEU A 114 -4.87 -5.37 21.79
C LEU A 114 -4.61 -4.47 20.56
N VAL A 115 -4.41 -3.16 20.78
CA VAL A 115 -4.23 -2.20 19.69
C VAL A 115 -2.96 -2.49 18.87
N PRO A 116 -1.75 -2.57 19.47
CA PRO A 116 -0.54 -2.90 18.72
C PRO A 116 -0.58 -4.31 18.09
N ILE A 117 -1.30 -5.27 18.68
CA ILE A 117 -1.50 -6.60 18.09
C ILE A 117 -2.32 -6.50 16.80
N VAL A 118 -3.47 -5.82 16.84
CA VAL A 118 -4.34 -5.64 15.66
C VAL A 118 -3.59 -4.89 14.55
N VAL A 119 -2.93 -3.78 14.89
CA VAL A 119 -2.12 -3.00 13.94
C VAL A 119 -1.04 -3.87 13.30
N SER A 120 -0.29 -4.62 14.11
CA SER A 120 0.76 -5.52 13.62
C SER A 120 0.21 -6.61 12.70
N GLY A 121 -0.93 -7.23 13.05
CA GLY A 121 -1.58 -8.29 12.28
C GLY A 121 -2.01 -7.82 10.88
N VAL A 122 -2.55 -6.62 10.81
CA VAL A 122 -3.02 -6.05 9.54
C VAL A 122 -1.87 -5.55 8.67
N THR A 123 -0.81 -4.95 9.25
CA THR A 123 0.22 -4.21 8.50
C THR A 123 1.51 -4.98 8.29
N LEU A 124 2.04 -5.64 9.33
CA LEU A 124 3.39 -6.21 9.34
C LEU A 124 3.44 -7.71 9.03
N GLY A 125 2.27 -8.37 9.08
CA GLY A 125 2.13 -9.78 8.75
C GLY A 125 2.36 -10.72 9.95
N ARG A 126 2.04 -12.01 9.75
CA ARG A 126 1.89 -13.01 10.81
C ARG A 126 3.11 -13.19 11.74
N TRP A 127 4.32 -13.19 11.16
CA TRP A 127 5.54 -13.43 11.94
C TRP A 127 5.87 -12.27 12.88
N VAL A 128 5.72 -11.04 12.40
CA VAL A 128 5.94 -9.84 13.21
C VAL A 128 4.86 -9.73 14.29
N THR A 129 3.61 -10.10 13.98
CA THR A 129 2.53 -10.14 14.96
C THR A 129 2.80 -11.15 16.07
N LEU A 130 3.31 -12.34 15.74
CA LEU A 130 3.71 -13.33 16.74
C LEU A 130 4.85 -12.82 17.63
N LEU A 131 5.87 -12.18 17.04
CA LEU A 131 6.97 -11.57 17.80
C LEU A 131 6.47 -10.45 18.74
N ASN A 132 5.60 -9.58 18.25
CA ASN A 132 5.00 -8.52 19.07
C ASN A 132 4.11 -9.10 20.19
N THR A 133 3.36 -10.16 19.91
CA THR A 133 2.55 -10.84 20.95
C THR A 133 3.44 -11.47 22.01
N ALA A 134 4.55 -12.10 21.62
CA ALA A 134 5.54 -12.62 22.55
C ALA A 134 6.21 -11.51 23.39
N LEU A 135 6.54 -10.38 22.76
CA LEU A 135 7.06 -9.18 23.44
C LEU A 135 6.05 -8.64 24.47
N ILE A 136 4.78 -8.56 24.11
CA ILE A 136 3.70 -8.13 25.01
C ILE A 136 3.56 -9.10 26.19
N ALA A 137 3.64 -10.40 25.94
CA ALA A 137 3.63 -11.40 27.02
C ALA A 137 4.81 -11.21 27.98
N ALA A 138 6.01 -10.95 27.46
CA ALA A 138 7.18 -10.62 28.28
C ALA A 138 6.99 -9.31 29.07
N CYS A 139 6.39 -8.27 28.47
CA CYS A 139 6.05 -7.02 29.15
C CYS A 139 5.04 -7.25 30.30
N LEU A 140 4.01 -8.07 30.08
CA LEU A 140 3.05 -8.41 31.12
C LEU A 140 3.68 -9.19 32.26
N LEU A 141 4.61 -10.10 31.99
CA LEU A 141 5.42 -10.78 33.03
C LEU A 141 6.26 -9.77 33.81
N LEU A 142 6.93 -8.85 33.12
CA LEU A 142 7.71 -7.78 33.75
C LEU A 142 6.84 -6.93 34.68
N VAL A 143 5.65 -6.51 34.20
CA VAL A 143 4.71 -5.75 35.02
C VAL A 143 4.31 -6.56 36.26
N GLY A 144 4.02 -7.85 36.12
CA GLY A 144 3.68 -8.73 37.22
C GLY A 144 4.78 -8.79 38.26
N THR A 145 6.02 -9.07 37.86
CA THR A 145 7.18 -9.18 38.78
C THR A 145 7.47 -7.87 39.51
N VAL A 146 7.46 -6.73 38.79
CA VAL A 146 7.69 -5.41 39.37
C VAL A 146 6.58 -5.00 40.35
N SER A 147 5.34 -5.38 40.05
CA SER A 147 4.19 -5.12 40.94
C SER A 147 4.08 -6.09 42.14
N GLY A 148 5.04 -6.97 42.31
CA GLY A 148 5.05 -7.95 43.43
C GLY A 148 4.00 -9.07 43.29
N VAL A 149 3.43 -9.22 42.07
CA VAL A 149 2.49 -10.31 41.76
C VAL A 149 3.29 -11.52 41.29
N GLU A 150 3.22 -12.61 42.07
CA GLU A 150 3.83 -13.87 41.66
C GLU A 150 3.07 -14.47 40.47
N THR A 151 3.65 -14.35 39.24
CA THR A 151 2.96 -14.71 38.01
C THR A 151 3.14 -16.16 37.57
N LEU A 152 4.21 -16.82 38.00
CA LEU A 152 4.56 -18.20 37.59
C LEU A 152 4.98 -19.14 38.75
N THR A 153 4.78 -18.74 40.00
CA THR A 153 5.26 -19.49 41.16
C THR A 153 4.33 -20.65 41.56
N SER A 154 3.06 -20.61 41.12
CA SER A 154 2.10 -21.67 41.38
C SER A 154 1.25 -21.94 40.11
N PHE A 155 0.58 -23.09 40.11
CA PHE A 155 -0.36 -23.44 39.02
C PHE A 155 -1.48 -22.39 38.86
N GLU A 156 -2.01 -21.87 39.97
CA GLU A 156 -3.06 -20.86 39.96
C GLU A 156 -2.60 -19.54 39.33
N HIS A 157 -1.38 -19.10 39.67
CA HIS A 157 -0.79 -17.89 39.09
C HIS A 157 -0.49 -18.07 37.61
N ALA A 158 0.05 -19.22 37.19
CA ALA A 158 0.28 -19.55 35.80
C ALA A 158 -1.04 -19.62 35.01
N ALA A 159 -2.09 -20.22 35.54
CA ALA A 159 -3.41 -20.30 34.93
C ALA A 159 -4.03 -18.90 34.75
N SER A 160 -3.95 -18.04 35.78
CA SER A 160 -4.46 -16.67 35.68
C SER A 160 -3.68 -15.81 34.68
N PHE A 161 -2.39 -16.01 34.52
CA PHE A 161 -1.58 -15.37 33.50
C PHE A 161 -1.99 -15.84 32.07
N LEU A 162 -2.15 -17.15 31.87
CA LEU A 162 -2.60 -17.73 30.61
C LEU A 162 -4.00 -17.22 30.20
N THR A 163 -4.93 -17.12 31.16
CA THR A 163 -6.27 -16.60 30.95
C THR A 163 -6.24 -15.17 30.39
N ARG A 164 -5.21 -14.37 30.71
CA ARG A 164 -5.02 -13.00 30.18
C ARG A 164 -4.37 -12.97 28.81
N LEU A 165 -3.43 -13.89 28.60
CA LEU A 165 -2.80 -14.01 27.27
C LEU A 165 -3.76 -14.58 26.24
N ALA A 166 -4.73 -15.40 26.66
CA ALA A 166 -5.66 -16.05 25.76
C ALA A 166 -6.39 -15.07 24.81
N PRO A 167 -7.01 -13.96 25.27
CA PRO A 167 -7.65 -13.00 24.37
C PRO A 167 -6.63 -12.28 23.45
N LEU A 168 -5.42 -12.01 23.93
CA LEU A 168 -4.37 -11.40 23.12
C LEU A 168 -3.91 -12.33 21.99
N ILE A 169 -3.69 -13.61 22.33
CA ILE A 169 -3.33 -14.65 21.35
C ILE A 169 -4.48 -14.88 20.37
N LEU A 170 -5.72 -14.95 20.86
CA LEU A 170 -6.90 -15.11 20.01
C LEU A 170 -7.03 -13.96 19.02
N VAL A 171 -6.92 -12.73 19.47
CA VAL A 171 -6.98 -11.55 18.59
C VAL A 171 -5.81 -11.52 17.60
N ALA A 172 -4.59 -11.87 18.01
CA ALA A 172 -3.45 -11.99 17.13
C ALA A 172 -3.69 -13.03 16.02
N PHE A 173 -4.26 -14.17 16.38
CA PHE A 173 -4.59 -15.25 15.45
C PHE A 173 -5.69 -14.83 14.47
N VAL A 174 -6.82 -14.34 14.98
CA VAL A 174 -7.98 -13.93 14.17
C VAL A 174 -7.60 -12.80 13.21
N THR A 175 -6.91 -11.77 13.72
CA THR A 175 -6.47 -10.64 12.85
C THR A 175 -5.47 -11.08 11.79
N SER A 176 -4.58 -12.02 12.09
CA SER A 176 -3.63 -12.55 11.11
C SER A 176 -4.30 -13.34 10.01
N ILE A 177 -5.31 -14.16 10.33
CA ILE A 177 -6.11 -14.91 9.35
C ILE A 177 -6.92 -13.93 8.50
N LEU A 178 -7.69 -13.04 9.13
CA LEU A 178 -8.54 -12.08 8.42
C LEU A 178 -7.74 -11.19 7.47
N ALA A 179 -6.59 -10.70 7.91
CA ALA A 179 -5.69 -9.90 7.07
C ALA A 179 -5.12 -10.72 5.88
N HIS A 180 -4.89 -12.03 6.06
CA HIS A 180 -4.46 -12.91 4.99
C HIS A 180 -5.58 -13.10 3.96
N ASP A 181 -6.79 -13.41 4.42
CA ASP A 181 -7.95 -13.66 3.55
C ASP A 181 -8.36 -12.39 2.79
N LEU A 182 -8.33 -11.23 3.44
CA LEU A 182 -8.56 -9.94 2.78
C LEU A 182 -7.53 -9.66 1.68
N ARG A 183 -6.24 -9.94 1.92
CA ARG A 183 -5.19 -9.81 0.90
C ARG A 183 -5.43 -10.76 -0.27
N LEU A 184 -5.82 -12.01 -0.01
CA LEU A 184 -6.15 -12.96 -1.06
C LEU A 184 -7.40 -12.55 -1.85
N ALA A 185 -8.47 -12.10 -1.17
CA ALA A 185 -9.67 -11.60 -1.83
C ALA A 185 -9.36 -10.38 -2.72
N LYS A 186 -8.60 -9.42 -2.21
CA LYS A 186 -8.15 -8.23 -2.97
C LYS A 186 -7.30 -8.61 -4.18
N SER A 187 -6.39 -9.58 -4.01
CA SER A 187 -5.59 -10.08 -5.13
C SER A 187 -6.45 -10.76 -6.20
N ARG A 188 -7.47 -11.54 -5.80
CA ARG A 188 -8.42 -12.16 -6.73
C ARG A 188 -9.24 -11.11 -7.50
N ILE A 189 -9.74 -10.08 -6.82
CA ILE A 189 -10.47 -8.97 -7.47
C ILE A 189 -9.55 -8.27 -8.48
N ARG A 190 -8.31 -7.95 -8.11
CA ARG A 190 -7.32 -7.38 -9.03
C ARG A 190 -6.99 -8.31 -10.20
N THR A 191 -6.98 -9.64 -9.98
CA THR A 191 -6.76 -10.60 -11.09
C THR A 191 -7.96 -10.71 -12.01
N LEU A 192 -9.17 -10.43 -11.55
CA LEU A 192 -10.39 -10.39 -12.36
C LEU A 192 -10.56 -9.06 -13.09
N SER A 193 -9.95 -7.98 -12.62
CA SER A 193 -9.95 -6.70 -13.33
C SER A 193 -9.19 -6.84 -14.65
N GLU A 194 -9.80 -6.41 -15.72
CA GLU A 194 -9.19 -6.35 -17.06
C GLU A 194 -8.59 -4.99 -17.35
N THR A 195 -8.82 -4.00 -16.49
CA THR A 195 -8.39 -2.62 -16.66
C THR A 195 -7.31 -2.20 -15.67
N ASP A 196 -6.51 -1.21 -16.06
CA ASP A 196 -5.57 -0.49 -15.21
C ASP A 196 -6.34 0.55 -14.38
N GLU A 197 -6.12 0.55 -13.06
CA GLU A 197 -6.88 1.39 -12.10
C GLU A 197 -6.66 2.91 -12.33
N LEU A 198 -5.50 3.33 -12.84
CA LEU A 198 -5.18 4.73 -13.04
C LEU A 198 -5.75 5.27 -14.36
N THR A 199 -5.63 4.48 -15.43
CA THR A 199 -5.89 4.96 -16.80
C THR A 199 -7.24 4.52 -17.37
N GLY A 200 -7.86 3.47 -16.79
CA GLY A 200 -9.05 2.84 -17.34
C GLY A 200 -8.83 2.03 -18.63
N LEU A 201 -7.62 2.05 -19.19
CA LEU A 201 -7.24 1.19 -20.31
C LEU A 201 -7.12 -0.27 -19.83
N LEU A 202 -6.95 -1.19 -20.77
CA LEU A 202 -6.67 -2.58 -20.40
C LEU A 202 -5.37 -2.69 -19.60
N ASN A 203 -5.32 -3.67 -18.70
CA ASN A 203 -4.06 -4.08 -18.12
C ASN A 203 -3.33 -5.07 -19.05
N MET A 204 -2.04 -5.29 -18.82
CA MET A 204 -1.21 -6.15 -19.67
C MET A 204 -1.71 -7.60 -19.77
N ARG A 205 -2.40 -8.12 -18.75
CA ARG A 205 -2.97 -9.46 -18.79
C ARG A 205 -4.12 -9.55 -19.80
N ALA A 206 -5.03 -8.60 -19.75
CA ALA A 206 -6.15 -8.54 -20.70
C ALA A 206 -5.64 -8.29 -22.13
N PHE A 207 -4.69 -7.37 -22.30
CA PHE A 207 -4.04 -7.09 -23.56
C PHE A 207 -3.37 -8.34 -24.16
N SER A 208 -2.55 -9.05 -23.40
CA SER A 208 -1.85 -10.25 -23.87
C SER A 208 -2.81 -11.35 -24.34
N ARG A 209 -3.97 -11.46 -23.70
CA ARG A 209 -5.01 -12.40 -24.13
C ARG A 209 -5.65 -11.99 -25.45
N ILE A 210 -5.93 -10.69 -25.63
CA ILE A 210 -6.49 -10.14 -26.88
C ILE A 210 -5.47 -10.28 -27.99
N HIS A 211 -4.22 -9.86 -27.76
CA HIS A 211 -3.14 -9.95 -28.74
C HIS A 211 -2.92 -11.40 -29.21
N ARG A 212 -2.87 -12.38 -28.30
CA ARG A 212 -2.72 -13.80 -28.68
C ARG A 212 -3.83 -14.24 -29.63
N ARG A 213 -5.09 -13.91 -29.32
CA ARG A 213 -6.23 -14.26 -30.17
C ARG A 213 -6.13 -13.58 -31.54
N GLU A 214 -5.70 -12.34 -31.59
CA GLU A 214 -5.56 -11.60 -32.85
C GLU A 214 -4.42 -12.15 -33.70
N HIS A 215 -3.29 -12.47 -33.07
CA HIS A 215 -2.16 -13.15 -33.72
C HIS A 215 -2.56 -14.52 -34.29
N GLU A 216 -3.27 -15.35 -33.52
CA GLU A 216 -3.76 -16.65 -34.01
C GLU A 216 -4.72 -16.50 -35.21
N LYS A 217 -5.58 -15.47 -35.22
CA LYS A 217 -6.45 -15.17 -36.36
C LYS A 217 -5.64 -14.67 -37.57
N ALA A 218 -4.71 -13.76 -37.36
CA ALA A 218 -3.86 -13.21 -38.40
C ALA A 218 -3.03 -14.31 -39.06
N ALA A 219 -2.37 -15.16 -38.29
CA ALA A 219 -1.61 -16.30 -38.79
C ALA A 219 -2.46 -17.29 -39.58
N ARG A 220 -3.70 -17.58 -39.14
CA ARG A 220 -4.60 -18.52 -39.82
C ARG A 220 -5.21 -17.98 -41.13
N HIS A 221 -5.49 -16.68 -41.17
CA HIS A 221 -6.27 -16.09 -42.25
C HIS A 221 -5.44 -15.13 -43.14
N GLY A 222 -4.12 -15.04 -42.92
CA GLY A 222 -3.26 -14.13 -43.66
C GLY A 222 -3.59 -12.64 -43.45
N ARG A 223 -4.08 -12.30 -42.24
CA ARG A 223 -4.43 -10.91 -41.89
C ARG A 223 -3.23 -10.19 -41.27
N THR A 224 -3.29 -8.87 -41.30
CA THR A 224 -2.28 -8.00 -40.72
C THR A 224 -2.77 -7.35 -39.46
N TYR A 225 -1.84 -7.05 -38.54
CA TYR A 225 -2.09 -6.19 -37.38
C TYR A 225 -0.84 -5.37 -37.08
N ALA A 226 -0.97 -4.32 -36.29
CA ALA A 226 0.17 -3.53 -35.83
C ALA A 226 0.18 -3.41 -34.30
N ILE A 227 1.38 -3.34 -33.73
CA ILE A 227 1.63 -3.00 -32.33
C ILE A 227 2.31 -1.63 -32.30
N LEU A 228 1.76 -0.73 -31.50
CA LEU A 228 2.38 0.54 -31.15
C LEU A 228 2.86 0.48 -29.72
N LEU A 229 4.13 0.82 -29.49
CA LEU A 229 4.67 1.05 -28.15
C LEU A 229 4.83 2.57 -27.98
N ILE A 230 4.26 3.11 -26.90
CA ILE A 230 4.19 4.55 -26.64
C ILE A 230 4.79 4.81 -25.28
N ASP A 231 5.72 5.74 -25.19
CA ASP A 231 6.40 6.17 -23.96
C ASP A 231 6.20 7.67 -23.74
N ILE A 232 5.95 8.08 -22.47
CA ILE A 232 5.81 9.50 -22.13
C ILE A 232 7.19 10.11 -21.93
N ASP A 233 7.57 10.99 -22.84
CA ASP A 233 8.79 11.78 -22.69
C ASP A 233 8.67 12.68 -21.44
N ASN A 234 9.74 12.79 -20.63
CA ASN A 234 9.88 13.74 -19.50
C ASN A 234 8.92 13.54 -18.32
N LEU A 235 8.27 12.38 -18.15
CA LEU A 235 7.39 12.16 -16.98
C LEU A 235 8.13 12.39 -15.65
N LYS A 236 9.41 11.98 -15.58
CA LYS A 236 10.23 12.24 -14.41
C LYS A 236 10.39 13.74 -14.12
N GLN A 237 10.61 14.58 -15.14
CA GLN A 237 10.71 16.04 -14.97
C GLN A 237 9.39 16.65 -14.48
N ILE A 238 8.26 16.15 -14.99
CA ILE A 238 6.93 16.57 -14.51
C ILE A 238 6.77 16.22 -13.04
N ASN A 239 7.14 15.00 -12.62
CA ASN A 239 7.08 14.56 -11.24
C ASN A 239 7.99 15.38 -10.32
N ASP A 240 9.23 15.63 -10.75
CA ASP A 240 10.22 16.35 -9.96
C ASP A 240 9.83 17.83 -9.77
N ALA A 241 9.21 18.45 -10.79
CA ALA A 241 8.79 19.83 -10.75
C ALA A 241 7.42 20.08 -10.09
N ASN A 242 6.47 19.13 -10.21
CA ASN A 242 5.07 19.36 -9.85
C ASN A 242 4.47 18.24 -8.97
N GLY A 243 5.30 17.30 -8.51
CA GLY A 243 4.87 16.16 -7.69
C GLY A 243 4.26 15.00 -8.48
N HIS A 244 4.15 13.84 -7.84
CA HIS A 244 3.66 12.61 -8.46
C HIS A 244 2.19 12.68 -8.93
N GLU A 245 1.39 13.54 -8.33
CA GLU A 245 -0.01 13.71 -8.74
C GLU A 245 -0.10 14.35 -10.13
N ALA A 246 0.79 15.30 -10.45
CA ALA A 246 0.88 15.88 -11.78
C ALA A 246 1.29 14.85 -12.83
N GLY A 247 2.23 13.96 -12.50
CA GLY A 247 2.60 12.86 -13.37
C GLY A 247 1.46 11.87 -13.60
N ASN A 248 0.70 11.53 -12.56
CA ASN A 248 -0.49 10.68 -12.71
C ASN A 248 -1.54 11.32 -13.64
N ARG A 249 -1.75 12.64 -13.53
CA ARG A 249 -2.64 13.37 -14.45
C ARG A 249 -2.12 13.35 -15.89
N ALA A 250 -0.81 13.48 -16.10
CA ALA A 250 -0.20 13.37 -17.43
C ALA A 250 -0.45 11.98 -18.03
N ILE A 251 -0.27 10.91 -17.26
CA ILE A 251 -0.55 9.53 -17.67
C ILE A 251 -2.03 9.36 -18.08
N ILE A 252 -2.96 9.88 -17.27
CA ILE A 252 -4.40 9.82 -17.55
C ILE A 252 -4.75 10.58 -18.85
N VAL A 253 -4.15 11.75 -19.05
CA VAL A 253 -4.38 12.55 -20.27
C VAL A 253 -3.92 11.80 -21.52
N VAL A 254 -2.72 11.18 -21.50
CA VAL A 254 -2.21 10.38 -22.61
C VAL A 254 -3.10 9.17 -22.86
N ALA A 255 -3.51 8.45 -21.83
CA ALA A 255 -4.44 7.33 -21.94
C ALA A 255 -5.75 7.71 -22.62
N ASN A 256 -6.33 8.84 -22.20
CA ASN A 256 -7.56 9.36 -22.80
C ASN A 256 -7.39 9.77 -24.27
N VAL A 257 -6.25 10.32 -24.66
CA VAL A 257 -5.95 10.64 -26.07
C VAL A 257 -5.86 9.35 -26.88
N ILE A 258 -5.14 8.34 -26.38
CA ILE A 258 -5.04 7.03 -27.04
C ILE A 258 -6.44 6.43 -27.24
N ALA A 259 -7.24 6.32 -26.17
CA ALA A 259 -8.57 5.73 -26.21
C ALA A 259 -9.51 6.38 -27.22
N ARG A 260 -9.41 7.71 -27.43
CA ARG A 260 -10.24 8.45 -28.39
C ARG A 260 -9.82 8.27 -29.85
N LEU A 261 -8.58 7.87 -30.10
CA LEU A 261 -8.01 7.81 -31.44
C LEU A 261 -7.98 6.41 -32.04
N ILE A 262 -8.22 5.38 -31.22
CA ILE A 262 -8.32 3.98 -31.65
C ILE A 262 -9.79 3.57 -31.85
N ARG A 263 -10.00 2.50 -32.61
CA ARG A 263 -11.33 1.93 -32.88
C ARG A 263 -11.76 0.98 -31.77
N VAL A 264 -13.04 0.66 -31.70
CA VAL A 264 -13.58 -0.35 -30.75
C VAL A 264 -12.98 -1.75 -30.98
N THR A 265 -12.54 -2.05 -32.20
CA THR A 265 -11.86 -3.30 -32.57
C THR A 265 -10.40 -3.35 -32.14
N ASP A 266 -9.81 -2.21 -31.84
CA ASP A 266 -8.42 -2.08 -31.40
C ASP A 266 -8.35 -2.25 -29.87
N ALA A 267 -7.16 -2.49 -29.36
CA ALA A 267 -6.95 -2.61 -27.91
C ALA A 267 -5.80 -1.72 -27.45
N ALA A 268 -5.98 -1.02 -26.35
CA ALA A 268 -4.92 -0.25 -25.71
C ALA A 268 -4.77 -0.67 -24.26
N ALA A 269 -3.53 -0.76 -23.81
CA ALA A 269 -3.21 -1.08 -22.42
C ALA A 269 -2.07 -0.20 -21.90
N ARG A 270 -2.03 -0.06 -20.58
CA ARG A 270 -0.85 0.45 -19.91
C ARG A 270 0.17 -0.68 -19.77
N TYR A 271 1.34 -0.50 -20.37
CA TYR A 271 2.42 -1.48 -20.39
C TYR A 271 3.29 -1.40 -19.13
N GLY A 272 3.59 -0.18 -18.67
CA GLY A 272 4.43 0.12 -17.51
C GLY A 272 4.06 1.44 -16.86
N GLY A 273 4.97 2.04 -16.11
CA GLY A 273 4.76 3.31 -15.40
C GLY A 273 4.28 4.44 -16.31
N ASP A 274 5.02 4.71 -17.39
CA ASP A 274 4.83 5.75 -18.39
C ASP A 274 4.64 5.18 -19.81
N GLU A 275 4.60 3.86 -19.95
CA GLU A 275 4.52 3.16 -21.23
C GLU A 275 3.12 2.63 -21.50
N PHE A 276 2.71 2.71 -22.77
CA PHE A 276 1.45 2.16 -23.29
C PHE A 276 1.71 1.28 -24.50
N ILE A 277 0.84 0.30 -24.69
CA ILE A 277 0.85 -0.58 -25.84
C ILE A 277 -0.52 -0.55 -26.52
N VAL A 278 -0.53 -0.48 -27.85
CA VAL A 278 -1.74 -0.46 -28.66
C VAL A 278 -1.67 -1.55 -29.70
N LEU A 279 -2.74 -2.33 -29.84
CA LEU A 279 -2.95 -3.30 -30.91
C LEU A 279 -3.96 -2.71 -31.89
N LEU A 280 -3.58 -2.56 -33.13
CA LEU A 280 -4.43 -2.15 -34.23
C LEU A 280 -4.71 -3.37 -35.11
N SER A 281 -5.97 -3.79 -35.14
CA SER A 281 -6.41 -4.96 -35.91
C SER A 281 -6.66 -4.63 -37.37
N GLU A 282 -6.32 -5.56 -38.27
CA GLU A 282 -6.58 -5.46 -39.74
C GLU A 282 -6.14 -4.12 -40.32
N ILE A 283 -4.87 -3.83 -40.19
CA ILE A 283 -4.28 -2.55 -40.63
C ILE A 283 -3.00 -2.79 -41.43
N ASP A 284 -2.76 -1.94 -42.44
CA ASP A 284 -1.51 -1.92 -43.16
C ASP A 284 -0.44 -1.05 -42.44
N PRO A 285 0.86 -1.22 -42.80
CA PRO A 285 1.96 -0.52 -42.15
C PRO A 285 1.89 1.01 -42.27
N GLU A 286 1.41 1.53 -43.39
CA GLU A 286 1.31 2.98 -43.63
C GLU A 286 0.23 3.58 -42.74
N ALA A 287 -0.95 2.97 -42.73
CA ALA A 287 -2.06 3.40 -41.87
C ALA A 287 -1.73 3.29 -40.37
N ALA A 288 -1.00 2.26 -39.95
CA ALA A 288 -0.52 2.13 -38.56
C ALA A 288 0.42 3.28 -38.17
N THR A 289 1.34 3.63 -39.07
CA THR A 289 2.26 4.78 -38.87
C THR A 289 1.49 6.11 -38.77
N ILE A 290 0.47 6.31 -39.59
CA ILE A 290 -0.40 7.50 -39.54
C ILE A 290 -1.11 7.59 -38.19
N ILE A 291 -1.63 6.48 -37.68
CA ILE A 291 -2.28 6.45 -36.35
C ILE A 291 -1.27 6.80 -35.26
N GLY A 292 -0.06 6.23 -35.27
CA GLY A 292 1.01 6.56 -34.34
C GLY A 292 1.36 8.06 -34.35
N GLN A 293 1.51 8.64 -35.54
CA GLN A 293 1.76 10.09 -35.69
C GLN A 293 0.58 10.93 -35.17
N ARG A 294 -0.66 10.49 -35.43
CA ARG A 294 -1.86 11.17 -34.94
C ARG A 294 -1.93 11.17 -33.41
N ILE A 295 -1.61 10.06 -32.77
CA ILE A 295 -1.53 9.97 -31.32
C ILE A 295 -0.47 10.96 -30.81
N ARG A 296 0.76 10.90 -31.32
CA ARG A 296 1.86 11.79 -30.91
C ARG A 296 1.49 13.26 -31.04
N ASN A 297 0.94 13.67 -32.20
CA ASN A 297 0.55 15.05 -32.46
C ASN A 297 -0.62 15.50 -31.56
N SER A 298 -1.54 14.61 -31.24
CA SER A 298 -2.69 14.93 -30.39
C SER A 298 -2.24 15.09 -28.92
N VAL A 299 -1.34 14.23 -28.43
CA VAL A 299 -0.76 14.40 -27.09
C VAL A 299 0.00 15.73 -26.99
N GLN A 300 0.84 16.07 -27.99
CA GLN A 300 1.61 17.31 -27.98
C GLN A 300 0.73 18.58 -27.98
N LYS A 301 -0.48 18.51 -28.54
CA LYS A 301 -1.46 19.62 -28.55
C LYS A 301 -2.25 19.71 -27.26
N THR A 302 -2.29 18.66 -26.48
CA THR A 302 -3.05 18.63 -25.22
C THR A 302 -2.24 19.28 -24.12
N THR A 303 -2.83 20.23 -23.43
CA THR A 303 -2.25 20.90 -22.25
C THR A 303 -2.88 20.34 -20.98
N LEU A 304 -2.06 20.14 -19.96
CA LEU A 304 -2.45 19.73 -18.63
C LEU A 304 -2.38 20.94 -17.72
N ASP A 305 -3.48 21.28 -17.06
CA ASP A 305 -3.48 22.28 -15.99
C ASP A 305 -3.05 21.62 -14.66
N VAL A 306 -1.93 22.09 -14.14
CA VAL A 306 -1.40 21.68 -12.84
C VAL A 306 -1.30 22.92 -11.96
N GLU A 307 -2.25 23.11 -11.05
CA GLU A 307 -2.30 24.23 -10.11
C GLU A 307 -2.17 25.61 -10.80
N GLY A 308 -2.87 25.79 -11.93
CA GLY A 308 -2.85 27.03 -12.72
C GLY A 308 -1.65 27.16 -13.67
N ARG A 309 -0.79 26.13 -13.77
CA ARG A 309 0.32 26.05 -14.73
C ARG A 309 0.00 25.08 -15.84
N MET A 310 0.11 25.55 -17.08
CA MET A 310 -0.08 24.72 -18.28
C MET A 310 1.18 23.92 -18.58
N VAL A 311 1.14 22.60 -18.30
CA VAL A 311 2.20 21.64 -18.59
C VAL A 311 1.89 20.92 -19.90
N ARG A 312 2.88 20.78 -20.78
CA ARG A 312 2.78 19.99 -22.01
C ARG A 312 3.53 18.69 -21.85
N THR A 313 2.93 17.61 -22.28
CA THR A 313 3.58 16.31 -22.36
C THR A 313 3.82 15.92 -23.82
N ARG A 314 4.79 15.06 -24.07
CA ARG A 314 5.12 14.49 -25.36
C ARG A 314 5.20 12.99 -25.23
N VAL A 315 5.08 12.30 -26.36
CA VAL A 315 5.25 10.85 -26.40
C VAL A 315 6.11 10.45 -27.58
N SER A 316 6.93 9.44 -27.36
CA SER A 316 7.64 8.69 -28.39
C SER A 316 6.79 7.48 -28.78
N VAL A 317 6.71 7.16 -30.07
CA VAL A 317 5.87 6.08 -30.58
C VAL A 317 6.70 5.21 -31.51
N GLY A 318 6.85 3.93 -31.15
CA GLY A 318 7.39 2.88 -32.02
C GLY A 318 6.24 2.09 -32.63
N VAL A 319 6.36 1.69 -33.91
CA VAL A 319 5.36 0.92 -34.66
C VAL A 319 6.01 -0.33 -35.21
N ALA A 320 5.36 -1.48 -35.01
CA ALA A 320 5.75 -2.75 -35.64
C ALA A 320 4.49 -3.42 -36.22
N THR A 321 4.62 -4.06 -37.36
CA THR A 321 3.53 -4.68 -38.11
C THR A 321 3.78 -6.17 -38.35
N TYR A 322 2.73 -6.97 -38.18
CA TYR A 322 2.75 -8.38 -38.52
C TYR A 322 2.09 -8.57 -39.92
N PRO A 323 2.65 -9.39 -40.82
CA PRO A 323 3.93 -10.13 -40.70
C PRO A 323 5.15 -9.37 -41.18
N ALA A 324 5.02 -8.07 -41.59
CA ALA A 324 6.07 -7.35 -42.32
C ALA A 324 7.37 -7.17 -41.48
N ASP A 325 7.26 -6.82 -40.19
CA ASP A 325 8.43 -6.57 -39.33
C ASP A 325 8.82 -7.82 -38.50
N SER A 326 7.89 -8.77 -38.31
CA SER A 326 8.16 -10.06 -37.65
C SER A 326 7.16 -11.10 -38.11
N PRO A 327 7.62 -12.24 -38.64
CA PRO A 327 6.73 -13.33 -39.03
C PRO A 327 6.26 -14.19 -37.83
N ASP A 328 6.89 -14.04 -36.62
CA ASP A 328 6.62 -14.81 -35.39
C ASP A 328 6.06 -13.96 -34.27
#